data_755651746c50723c46813852a25d4d61
#
_entry.id   755651746c50723c46813852a25d4d61
#
_cell.length_a   1.000
_cell.length_b   1.000
_cell.length_c   1.000
_cell.angle_alpha   90.00
_cell.angle_beta   90.00
_cell.angle_gamma   90.00
#
_symmetry.space_group_name_H-M   'P 1'
#
loop_
_entity.id
_entity.type
_entity.pdbx_description
1 polymer ?
#
loop_
_entity_poly.entity_id
_entity_poly.type
_entity_poly.pdbx_seq_one_letter_code
_entity_poly.pdbx_strand_id
1 'polypeptide(L)'
;MESEHPIRILDRADWQNTWAVFIREDAIEGTSIETISDLAGYVNDGNYDIRPAFGDGFRTRSDGFDALLEYYGFEGEHVERWEAEQEFIEAASAQAAGTAVDEGYADLSFGYSTSAWLTTVEDIVYLDDDRNFWPFFHPVGVVHEDVATDAVVSALNKMPDAIPDAKTMQELNSHATEVGSQQAVVDHLTANGFI
;
A
#
# COMPACT_ATOMS: atom_id res chain seq x y z
N MET A 1 -8.54 -1.89 25.20
CA MET A 1 -9.00 -3.17 24.57
C MET A 1 -8.75 -4.36 25.49
N GLU A 2 -7.57 -4.52 26.09
CA GLU A 2 -7.27 -5.67 26.99
C GLU A 2 -8.19 -5.76 28.23
N SER A 3 -8.76 -4.66 28.70
CA SER A 3 -9.65 -4.65 29.86
C SER A 3 -11.11 -5.04 29.55
N GLU A 4 -11.51 -5.04 28.29
CA GLU A 4 -12.89 -5.34 27.85
C GLU A 4 -12.99 -6.66 27.09
N HIS A 5 -11.87 -7.14 26.56
CA HIS A 5 -11.77 -8.37 25.77
C HIS A 5 -10.61 -9.22 26.31
N PRO A 6 -10.75 -10.54 26.38
CA PRO A 6 -9.72 -11.44 26.89
C PRO A 6 -8.61 -11.65 25.83
N ILE A 7 -7.95 -10.55 25.42
CA ILE A 7 -6.87 -10.55 24.43
C ILE A 7 -5.62 -9.89 24.98
N ARG A 8 -4.47 -10.39 24.56
CA ARG A 8 -3.15 -9.80 24.78
C ARG A 8 -2.62 -9.25 23.47
N ILE A 9 -2.16 -7.99 23.51
CA ILE A 9 -1.47 -7.33 22.39
C ILE A 9 0.03 -7.64 22.53
N LEU A 10 0.63 -8.07 21.43
CA LEU A 10 2.03 -8.47 21.37
C LEU A 10 2.92 -7.34 20.85
N ASP A 11 4.22 -7.62 20.65
CA ASP A 11 5.17 -6.64 20.13
C ASP A 11 4.79 -6.16 18.72
N ARG A 12 4.93 -4.86 18.50
CA ARG A 12 4.59 -4.19 17.25
C ARG A 12 5.76 -4.27 16.29
N ALA A 13 5.49 -4.50 15.00
CA ALA A 13 6.46 -4.33 13.94
C ALA A 13 6.75 -2.83 13.70
N ASP A 14 7.99 -2.49 13.30
CA ASP A 14 8.39 -1.11 13.05
C ASP A 14 8.02 -0.60 11.65
N TRP A 15 7.67 -1.51 10.73
CA TRP A 15 7.20 -1.16 9.38
C TRP A 15 5.68 -0.97 9.33
N GLN A 16 5.20 -0.48 8.21
CA GLN A 16 3.79 -0.14 8.00
C GLN A 16 3.22 -0.89 6.80
N ASN A 17 1.92 -1.22 6.89
CA ASN A 17 1.09 -1.69 5.79
C ASN A 17 0.03 -0.63 5.49
N THR A 18 0.45 0.50 4.93
CA THR A 18 -0.43 1.62 4.61
C THR A 18 -0.77 1.66 3.13
N TRP A 19 -1.81 2.40 2.76
CA TRP A 19 -2.03 2.82 1.38
C TRP A 19 -0.92 3.76 0.94
N ALA A 20 -0.59 3.70 -0.34
CA ALA A 20 0.38 4.58 -0.96
C ALA A 20 -0.04 4.90 -2.39
N VAL A 21 0.45 6.03 -2.90
CA VAL A 21 0.37 6.41 -4.31
C VAL A 21 1.66 6.02 -4.98
N PHE A 22 1.56 5.21 -6.02
CA PHE A 22 2.68 4.77 -6.85
C PHE A 22 2.58 5.44 -8.20
N ILE A 23 3.66 6.02 -8.68
CA ILE A 23 3.70 6.67 -9.98
C ILE A 23 4.95 6.25 -10.75
N ARG A 24 4.84 6.13 -12.06
CA ARG A 24 5.97 5.85 -12.93
C ARG A 24 6.94 7.03 -12.90
N GLU A 25 8.23 6.73 -12.80
CA GLU A 25 9.28 7.75 -12.77
C GLU A 25 9.28 8.60 -14.05
N ASP A 26 9.06 7.98 -15.21
CA ASP A 26 9.01 8.68 -16.50
C ASP A 26 7.77 9.59 -16.64
N ALA A 27 6.66 9.30 -15.97
CA ALA A 27 5.46 10.14 -15.99
C ALA A 27 5.63 11.47 -15.25
N ILE A 28 6.62 11.57 -14.37
CA ILE A 28 6.95 12.80 -13.63
C ILE A 28 8.30 13.39 -14.02
N GLU A 29 8.95 12.84 -15.06
CA GLU A 29 10.23 13.37 -15.54
C GLU A 29 10.11 14.84 -15.97
N GLY A 30 10.97 15.69 -15.43
CA GLY A 30 10.96 17.13 -15.70
C GLY A 30 9.89 17.91 -14.92
N THR A 31 9.12 17.27 -14.07
CA THR A 31 8.21 17.91 -13.09
C THR A 31 8.89 18.08 -11.73
N SER A 32 8.19 18.70 -10.78
CA SER A 32 8.60 18.78 -9.38
C SER A 32 7.71 17.94 -8.46
N ILE A 33 7.06 16.90 -9.00
CA ILE A 33 6.13 16.06 -8.26
C ILE A 33 6.93 15.05 -7.39
N GLU A 34 6.88 15.22 -6.08
CA GLU A 34 7.45 14.31 -5.09
C GLU A 34 6.40 13.90 -4.05
N THR A 35 5.37 14.73 -3.85
CA THR A 35 4.32 14.55 -2.85
C THR A 35 2.94 14.50 -3.49
N ILE A 36 1.93 14.05 -2.72
CA ILE A 36 0.53 14.11 -3.17
C ILE A 36 0.06 15.58 -3.29
N SER A 37 0.59 16.49 -2.45
CA SER A 37 0.32 17.93 -2.59
C SER A 37 0.86 18.51 -3.90
N ASP A 38 2.03 18.05 -4.36
CA ASP A 38 2.59 18.49 -5.63
C ASP A 38 1.74 18.00 -6.81
N LEU A 39 1.27 16.75 -6.76
CA LEU A 39 0.34 16.21 -7.76
C LEU A 39 -0.95 17.03 -7.80
N ALA A 40 -1.50 17.41 -6.64
CA ALA A 40 -2.69 18.28 -6.57
C ALA A 40 -2.44 19.63 -7.22
N GLY A 41 -1.29 20.26 -6.95
CA GLY A 41 -0.88 21.52 -7.59
C GLY A 41 -0.75 21.35 -9.10
N TYR A 42 -0.10 20.29 -9.55
CA TYR A 42 0.10 19.99 -10.97
C TYR A 42 -1.22 19.87 -11.74
N VAL A 43 -2.20 19.13 -11.19
CA VAL A 43 -3.53 18.99 -11.79
C VAL A 43 -4.29 20.32 -11.75
N ASN A 44 -4.25 21.06 -10.64
CA ASN A 44 -4.93 22.35 -10.49
C ASN A 44 -4.33 23.45 -11.41
N ASP A 45 -3.07 23.31 -11.80
CA ASP A 45 -2.43 24.17 -12.81
C ASP A 45 -2.83 23.82 -14.26
N GLY A 46 -3.69 22.82 -14.45
CA GLY A 46 -4.26 22.43 -15.73
C GLY A 46 -3.45 21.38 -16.50
N ASN A 47 -2.61 20.63 -15.83
CA ASN A 47 -1.88 19.50 -16.41
C ASN A 47 -2.63 18.20 -16.15
N TYR A 48 -2.97 17.43 -17.17
CA TYR A 48 -3.83 16.26 -17.09
C TYR A 48 -3.25 15.01 -17.75
N ASP A 49 -1.95 14.97 -17.99
CA ASP A 49 -1.24 13.93 -18.74
C ASP A 49 -0.86 12.69 -17.91
N ILE A 50 -1.15 12.68 -16.61
CA ILE A 50 -0.97 11.53 -15.71
C ILE A 50 -2.27 10.72 -15.65
N ARG A 51 -2.26 9.44 -16.02
CA ARG A 51 -3.42 8.56 -16.03
C ARG A 51 -3.50 7.69 -14.79
N PRO A 52 -4.50 7.88 -13.90
CA PRO A 52 -4.69 7.04 -12.73
C PRO A 52 -5.34 5.69 -13.05
N ALA A 53 -4.92 4.65 -12.30
CA ALA A 53 -5.62 3.37 -12.17
C ALA A 53 -5.86 3.03 -10.70
N PHE A 54 -7.02 2.50 -10.36
CA PHE A 54 -7.34 2.07 -9.00
C PHE A 54 -8.22 0.83 -9.00
N GLY A 55 -8.16 0.07 -7.90
CA GLY A 55 -8.96 -1.15 -7.75
C GLY A 55 -10.44 -0.84 -7.55
N ASP A 56 -11.31 -1.80 -7.95
CA ASP A 56 -12.76 -1.73 -7.78
C ASP A 56 -13.14 -1.32 -6.35
N GLY A 57 -14.08 -0.38 -6.27
CA GLY A 57 -14.59 0.17 -5.02
C GLY A 57 -13.61 1.07 -4.25
N PHE A 58 -12.35 1.25 -4.68
CA PHE A 58 -11.42 2.16 -4.01
C PHE A 58 -11.85 3.62 -4.14
N ARG A 59 -12.43 4.00 -5.27
CA ARG A 59 -12.85 5.36 -5.55
C ARG A 59 -13.76 5.93 -4.46
N THR A 60 -14.77 5.16 -4.05
CA THR A 60 -15.86 5.63 -3.16
C THR A 60 -15.62 5.35 -1.67
N ARG A 61 -14.47 4.82 -1.28
CA ARG A 61 -14.12 4.59 0.12
C ARG A 61 -13.87 5.91 0.84
N SER A 62 -14.12 5.96 2.15
CA SER A 62 -13.78 7.11 2.99
C SER A 62 -12.26 7.36 3.14
N ASP A 63 -11.44 6.37 2.81
CA ASP A 63 -9.99 6.41 2.76
C ASP A 63 -9.47 6.17 1.32
N GLY A 64 -10.33 6.39 0.31
CA GLY A 64 -10.07 6.12 -1.08
C GLY A 64 -9.84 7.37 -1.93
N PHE A 65 -9.99 7.20 -3.25
CA PHE A 65 -9.57 8.20 -4.24
C PHE A 65 -10.32 9.53 -4.11
N ASP A 66 -11.66 9.52 -4.14
CA ASP A 66 -12.43 10.78 -4.09
C ASP A 66 -12.19 11.54 -2.77
N ALA A 67 -12.06 10.81 -1.64
CA ALA A 67 -11.76 11.42 -0.34
C ALA A 67 -10.33 11.99 -0.29
N LEU A 68 -9.36 11.33 -0.94
CA LEU A 68 -7.99 11.83 -1.06
C LEU A 68 -7.95 13.12 -1.89
N LEU A 69 -8.65 13.17 -3.02
CA LEU A 69 -8.71 14.38 -3.85
C LEU A 69 -9.27 15.58 -3.08
N GLU A 70 -10.36 15.37 -2.31
CA GLU A 70 -10.94 16.40 -1.45
C GLU A 70 -9.94 16.86 -0.37
N TYR A 71 -9.30 15.91 0.30
CA TYR A 71 -8.36 16.19 1.40
C TYR A 71 -7.12 16.98 0.93
N TYR A 72 -6.62 16.67 -0.24
CA TYR A 72 -5.46 17.33 -0.84
C TYR A 72 -5.81 18.61 -1.61
N GLY A 73 -7.10 18.91 -1.77
CA GLY A 73 -7.57 20.16 -2.38
C GLY A 73 -7.45 20.17 -3.90
N PHE A 74 -7.65 19.02 -4.55
CA PHE A 74 -7.88 19.00 -5.98
C PHE A 74 -9.17 19.74 -6.30
N GLU A 75 -9.11 20.67 -7.24
CA GLU A 75 -10.28 21.48 -7.61
C GLU A 75 -11.21 20.69 -8.53
N GLY A 76 -12.51 20.64 -8.21
CA GLY A 76 -13.47 19.77 -8.88
C GLY A 76 -13.53 19.93 -10.40
N GLU A 77 -13.44 21.18 -10.92
CA GLU A 77 -13.41 21.45 -12.36
C GLU A 77 -12.17 20.84 -13.05
N HIS A 78 -11.03 20.85 -12.37
CA HIS A 78 -9.79 20.23 -12.86
C HIS A 78 -9.85 18.71 -12.80
N VAL A 79 -10.46 18.14 -11.74
CA VAL A 79 -10.67 16.69 -11.61
C VAL A 79 -11.59 16.16 -12.71
N GLU A 80 -12.72 16.82 -12.95
CA GLU A 80 -13.66 16.45 -14.03
C GLU A 80 -12.98 16.45 -15.40
N ARG A 81 -12.13 17.45 -15.64
CA ARG A 81 -11.39 17.56 -16.87
C ARG A 81 -10.28 16.51 -16.99
N TRP A 82 -9.55 16.26 -15.91
CA TRP A 82 -8.52 15.23 -15.83
C TRP A 82 -9.11 13.84 -16.12
N GLU A 83 -10.24 13.50 -15.48
CA GLU A 83 -10.94 12.25 -15.75
C GLU A 83 -11.42 12.14 -17.21
N ALA A 84 -11.95 13.22 -17.77
CA ALA A 84 -12.43 13.24 -19.15
C ALA A 84 -11.30 13.08 -20.19
N GLU A 85 -10.09 13.63 -19.92
CA GLU A 85 -8.94 13.55 -20.83
C GLU A 85 -8.19 12.23 -20.70
N GLN A 86 -8.10 11.64 -19.48
CA GLN A 86 -7.31 10.44 -19.23
C GLN A 86 -8.11 9.15 -19.19
N GLU A 87 -9.45 9.22 -19.08
CA GLU A 87 -10.30 8.02 -18.96
C GLU A 87 -9.78 7.08 -17.86
N PHE A 88 -9.86 7.51 -16.60
CA PHE A 88 -9.34 6.79 -15.43
C PHE A 88 -9.66 5.29 -15.47
N ILE A 89 -8.71 4.44 -15.10
CA ILE A 89 -8.85 2.99 -15.13
C ILE A 89 -9.38 2.48 -13.79
N GLU A 90 -10.59 1.92 -13.78
CA GLU A 90 -11.12 1.17 -12.66
C GLU A 90 -10.88 -0.33 -12.91
N ALA A 91 -9.87 -0.88 -12.25
CA ALA A 91 -9.43 -2.26 -12.42
C ALA A 91 -10.14 -3.19 -11.41
N ALA A 92 -10.20 -4.47 -11.69
CA ALA A 92 -10.87 -5.46 -10.84
C ALA A 92 -10.26 -5.59 -9.40
N SER A 93 -9.05 -5.10 -9.19
CA SER A 93 -8.37 -5.11 -7.90
C SER A 93 -7.21 -4.12 -7.87
N ALA A 94 -6.66 -3.81 -6.69
CA ALA A 94 -5.43 -3.02 -6.56
C ALA A 94 -4.23 -3.69 -7.26
N GLN A 95 -4.15 -5.02 -7.26
CA GLN A 95 -3.16 -5.78 -8.01
C GLN A 95 -3.28 -5.53 -9.53
N ALA A 96 -4.49 -5.58 -10.08
CA ALA A 96 -4.73 -5.34 -11.51
C ALA A 96 -4.47 -3.86 -11.88
N ALA A 97 -4.73 -2.91 -10.98
CA ALA A 97 -4.38 -1.51 -11.17
C ALA A 97 -2.86 -1.30 -11.21
N GLY A 98 -2.10 -1.97 -10.32
CA GLY A 98 -0.64 -1.98 -10.34
C GLY A 98 -0.08 -2.59 -11.63
N THR A 99 -0.68 -3.68 -12.12
CA THR A 99 -0.31 -4.29 -13.41
C THR A 99 -0.55 -3.31 -14.57
N ALA A 100 -1.62 -2.52 -14.54
CA ALA A 100 -1.87 -1.51 -15.58
C ALA A 100 -0.77 -0.43 -15.64
N VAL A 101 -0.17 -0.10 -14.49
CA VAL A 101 0.98 0.81 -14.43
C VAL A 101 2.24 0.13 -14.98
N ASP A 102 2.51 -1.11 -14.59
CA ASP A 102 3.64 -1.91 -15.07
C ASP A 102 3.64 -2.08 -16.60
N GLU A 103 2.46 -2.32 -17.16
CA GLU A 103 2.27 -2.49 -18.61
C GLU A 103 2.16 -1.15 -19.39
N GLY A 104 2.23 0.00 -18.70
CA GLY A 104 2.16 1.33 -19.32
C GLY A 104 0.78 1.76 -19.78
N TYR A 105 -0.30 1.12 -19.30
CA TYR A 105 -1.68 1.56 -19.55
C TYR A 105 -2.11 2.68 -18.62
N ALA A 106 -1.45 2.83 -17.47
CA ALA A 106 -1.63 3.91 -16.51
C ALA A 106 -0.27 4.41 -16.05
N ASP A 107 -0.24 5.59 -15.47
CA ASP A 107 0.97 6.23 -14.95
C ASP A 107 1.01 6.19 -13.43
N LEU A 108 -0.15 6.13 -12.78
CA LEU A 108 -0.32 6.21 -11.34
C LEU A 108 -1.29 5.15 -10.86
N SER A 109 -1.00 4.54 -9.71
CA SER A 109 -1.88 3.59 -9.04
C SER A 109 -1.88 3.75 -7.53
N PHE A 110 -2.84 3.09 -6.88
CA PHE A 110 -3.02 3.05 -5.44
C PHE A 110 -2.95 1.61 -4.97
N GLY A 111 -2.25 1.37 -3.89
CA GLY A 111 -2.13 0.03 -3.32
C GLY A 111 -1.51 0.05 -1.94
N TYR A 112 -1.40 -1.12 -1.33
CA TYR A 112 -0.67 -1.24 -0.07
C TYR A 112 0.83 -1.22 -0.30
N SER A 113 1.56 -0.58 0.61
CA SER A 113 3.03 -0.54 0.61
C SER A 113 3.71 -1.93 0.67
N THR A 114 2.93 -2.98 0.97
CA THR A 114 3.36 -4.38 1.02
C THR A 114 2.84 -5.22 -0.14
N SER A 115 2.31 -4.61 -1.20
CA SER A 115 1.73 -5.34 -2.34
C SER A 115 2.77 -6.17 -3.08
N ALA A 116 2.40 -7.40 -3.45
CA ALA A 116 3.28 -8.35 -4.15
C ALA A 116 3.80 -7.81 -5.49
N TRP A 117 2.97 -7.10 -6.25
CA TRP A 117 3.35 -6.57 -7.56
C TRP A 117 4.52 -5.57 -7.53
N LEU A 118 4.78 -4.95 -6.38
CA LEU A 118 5.91 -4.05 -6.18
C LEU A 118 7.28 -4.75 -6.30
N THR A 119 7.32 -6.09 -6.25
CA THR A 119 8.56 -6.86 -6.46
C THR A 119 8.90 -7.07 -7.93
N THR A 120 7.97 -6.81 -8.84
CA THR A 120 8.12 -7.07 -10.28
C THR A 120 8.17 -5.81 -11.13
N VAL A 121 7.78 -4.68 -10.57
CA VAL A 121 7.75 -3.39 -11.27
C VAL A 121 9.06 -2.65 -11.06
N GLU A 122 9.63 -2.15 -12.15
CA GLU A 122 10.78 -1.27 -12.16
C GLU A 122 10.32 0.17 -12.44
N ASP A 123 11.14 1.16 -12.09
CA ASP A 123 10.92 2.58 -12.40
C ASP A 123 9.61 3.18 -11.83
N ILE A 124 9.23 2.73 -10.62
CA ILE A 124 8.12 3.29 -9.85
C ILE A 124 8.64 3.99 -8.61
N VAL A 125 8.11 5.18 -8.35
CA VAL A 125 8.33 5.96 -7.13
C VAL A 125 7.05 6.10 -6.33
N TYR A 126 7.20 6.34 -5.02
CA TYR A 126 6.11 6.63 -4.10
C TYR A 126 5.96 8.15 -4.00
N LEU A 127 4.74 8.66 -4.12
CA LEU A 127 4.47 10.03 -3.69
C LEU A 127 4.31 10.06 -2.18
N ASP A 128 4.99 11.01 -1.53
CA ASP A 128 4.88 11.20 -0.10
C ASP A 128 3.48 11.70 0.29
N ASP A 129 2.84 11.04 1.26
CA ASP A 129 1.59 11.47 1.89
C ASP A 129 1.90 12.59 2.90
N ASP A 130 2.33 13.75 2.40
CA ASP A 130 2.87 14.90 3.15
C ASP A 130 1.89 15.53 4.14
N ARG A 131 0.59 15.18 4.03
CA ARG A 131 -0.46 15.62 4.95
C ARG A 131 -1.00 14.51 5.84
N ASN A 132 -0.47 13.29 5.74
CA ASN A 132 -0.87 12.11 6.51
C ASN A 132 -2.38 11.81 6.39
N PHE A 133 -2.88 11.71 5.16
CA PHE A 133 -4.25 11.31 4.87
C PHE A 133 -4.53 9.88 5.35
N TRP A 134 -3.59 8.95 5.13
CA TRP A 134 -3.68 7.60 5.65
C TRP A 134 -2.97 7.49 7.01
N PRO A 135 -3.63 6.86 8.00
CA PRO A 135 -2.98 6.61 9.29
C PRO A 135 -1.85 5.58 9.16
N PHE A 136 -0.95 5.60 10.12
CA PHE A 136 0.12 4.63 10.22
C PHE A 136 -0.42 3.27 10.70
N PHE A 137 -0.32 2.24 9.85
CA PHE A 137 -0.76 0.88 10.16
C PHE A 137 0.44 -0.02 10.46
N HIS A 138 0.88 -0.03 11.71
CA HIS A 138 1.90 -0.98 12.16
C HIS A 138 1.27 -2.33 12.46
N PRO A 139 1.78 -3.44 11.90
CA PRO A 139 1.32 -4.78 12.27
C PRO A 139 1.59 -5.08 13.73
N VAL A 140 0.61 -5.69 14.38
CA VAL A 140 0.70 -6.14 15.77
C VAL A 140 0.03 -7.51 15.91
N GLY A 141 0.69 -8.43 16.60
CA GLY A 141 0.09 -9.70 16.98
C GLY A 141 -0.96 -9.54 18.07
N VAL A 142 -2.05 -10.30 17.99
CA VAL A 142 -3.09 -10.35 19.01
C VAL A 142 -3.38 -11.81 19.35
N VAL A 143 -3.38 -12.18 20.62
CA VAL A 143 -3.62 -13.54 21.08
C VAL A 143 -4.69 -13.56 22.20
N HIS A 144 -5.57 -14.55 22.17
CA HIS A 144 -6.56 -14.73 23.24
C HIS A 144 -5.87 -15.17 24.52
N GLU A 145 -6.26 -14.62 25.68
CA GLU A 145 -5.63 -14.90 26.99
C GLU A 145 -5.60 -16.39 27.34
N ASP A 146 -6.63 -17.15 26.98
CA ASP A 146 -6.72 -18.59 27.29
C ASP A 146 -5.59 -19.40 26.64
N VAL A 147 -4.96 -18.90 25.57
CA VAL A 147 -3.87 -19.56 24.85
C VAL A 147 -2.55 -18.80 24.92
N ALA A 148 -2.53 -17.65 25.58
CA ALA A 148 -1.37 -16.77 25.72
C ALA A 148 -0.35 -17.29 26.75
N THR A 149 0.11 -18.52 26.60
CA THR A 149 1.21 -19.05 27.41
C THR A 149 2.53 -18.33 27.09
N ASP A 150 3.48 -18.35 28.02
CA ASP A 150 4.79 -17.71 27.81
C ASP A 150 5.49 -18.24 26.56
N ALA A 151 5.33 -19.52 26.22
CA ALA A 151 5.89 -20.11 25.02
C ALA A 151 5.24 -19.55 23.74
N VAL A 152 3.92 -19.41 23.72
CA VAL A 152 3.18 -18.83 22.59
C VAL A 152 3.53 -17.35 22.40
N VAL A 153 3.49 -16.58 23.48
CA VAL A 153 3.85 -15.15 23.46
C VAL A 153 5.29 -14.95 22.98
N SER A 154 6.24 -15.71 23.54
CA SER A 154 7.65 -15.65 23.12
C SER A 154 7.87 -16.03 21.65
N ALA A 155 7.12 -17.02 21.15
CA ALA A 155 7.22 -17.41 19.74
C ALA A 155 6.66 -16.32 18.81
N LEU A 156 5.50 -15.76 19.14
CA LEU A 156 4.85 -14.74 18.32
C LEU A 156 5.56 -13.38 18.34
N ASN A 157 6.22 -13.01 19.46
CA ASN A 157 7.04 -11.80 19.55
C ASN A 157 8.33 -11.85 18.71
N LYS A 158 8.63 -12.96 18.06
CA LYS A 158 9.68 -13.03 17.02
C LYS A 158 9.22 -12.56 15.64
N MET A 159 7.90 -12.37 15.45
CA MET A 159 7.37 -11.96 14.14
C MET A 159 7.91 -10.62 13.63
N PRO A 160 8.08 -9.56 14.45
CA PRO A 160 8.72 -8.34 14.01
C PRO A 160 10.14 -8.54 13.48
N ASP A 161 10.92 -9.42 14.12
CA ASP A 161 12.28 -9.75 13.68
C ASP A 161 12.28 -10.62 12.40
N ALA A 162 11.28 -11.49 12.27
CA ALA A 162 11.16 -12.35 11.09
C ALA A 162 10.73 -11.56 9.83
N ILE A 163 9.99 -10.48 10.02
CA ILE A 163 9.55 -9.57 8.94
C ILE A 163 9.93 -8.16 9.35
N PRO A 164 11.19 -7.75 9.13
CA PRO A 164 11.74 -6.50 9.67
C PRO A 164 11.28 -5.26 8.92
N ASP A 165 10.81 -5.38 7.68
CA ASP A 165 10.44 -4.25 6.83
C ASP A 165 9.34 -4.59 5.81
N ALA A 166 8.81 -3.56 5.18
CA ALA A 166 7.76 -3.69 4.17
C ALA A 166 8.25 -4.46 2.92
N LYS A 167 9.53 -4.34 2.57
CA LYS A 167 10.12 -5.06 1.42
C LYS A 167 10.12 -6.57 1.65
N THR A 168 10.52 -7.02 2.83
CA THR A 168 10.41 -8.44 3.22
C THR A 168 8.97 -8.94 3.09
N MET A 169 7.99 -8.11 3.50
CA MET A 169 6.58 -8.47 3.35
C MET A 169 6.13 -8.48 1.89
N GLN A 170 6.60 -7.58 1.03
CA GLN A 170 6.36 -7.63 -0.42
C GLN A 170 6.86 -8.95 -1.02
N GLU A 171 8.10 -9.32 -0.71
CA GLU A 171 8.73 -10.57 -1.19
C GLU A 171 7.97 -11.81 -0.69
N LEU A 172 7.54 -11.80 0.58
CA LEU A 172 6.73 -12.87 1.15
C LEU A 172 5.35 -12.98 0.48
N ASN A 173 4.69 -11.85 0.23
CA ASN A 173 3.41 -11.79 -0.50
C ASN A 173 3.58 -12.26 -1.96
N SER A 174 4.68 -11.88 -2.62
CA SER A 174 4.99 -12.35 -3.97
C SER A 174 5.18 -13.86 -3.99
N HIS A 175 6.01 -14.41 -3.11
CA HIS A 175 6.20 -15.86 -2.99
C HIS A 175 4.89 -16.60 -2.66
N ALA A 176 4.03 -16.01 -1.84
CA ALA A 176 2.73 -16.58 -1.51
C ALA A 176 1.79 -16.69 -2.72
N THR A 177 1.94 -15.87 -3.75
CA THR A 177 1.17 -16.03 -5.01
C THR A 177 1.57 -17.28 -5.79
N GLU A 178 2.80 -17.77 -5.63
CA GLU A 178 3.35 -18.92 -6.33
C GLU A 178 3.06 -20.25 -5.60
N VAL A 179 3.29 -20.28 -4.28
CA VAL A 179 3.28 -21.51 -3.48
C VAL A 179 2.15 -21.59 -2.46
N GLY A 180 1.40 -20.50 -2.28
CA GLY A 180 0.39 -20.34 -1.24
C GLY A 180 0.98 -19.80 0.07
N SER A 181 0.16 -19.07 0.84
CA SER A 181 0.61 -18.32 2.01
C SER A 181 1.27 -19.18 3.09
N GLN A 182 0.75 -20.39 3.35
CA GLN A 182 1.31 -21.27 4.37
C GLN A 182 2.72 -21.73 3.99
N GLN A 183 2.94 -22.15 2.74
CA GLN A 183 4.24 -22.61 2.29
C GLN A 183 5.26 -21.46 2.26
N ALA A 184 4.86 -20.30 1.75
CA ALA A 184 5.72 -19.11 1.72
C ALA A 184 6.22 -18.72 3.12
N VAL A 185 5.34 -18.74 4.13
CA VAL A 185 5.75 -18.46 5.53
C VAL A 185 6.71 -19.52 6.06
N VAL A 186 6.46 -20.82 5.82
CA VAL A 186 7.36 -21.91 6.25
C VAL A 186 8.73 -21.76 5.61
N ASP A 187 8.79 -21.50 4.31
CA ASP A 187 10.03 -21.32 3.57
C ASP A 187 10.83 -20.12 4.12
N HIS A 188 10.16 -18.99 4.32
CA HIS A 188 10.77 -17.78 4.86
C HIS A 188 11.34 -17.98 6.26
N LEU A 189 10.55 -18.54 7.19
CA LEU A 189 10.98 -18.79 8.57
C LEU A 189 12.12 -19.80 8.63
N THR A 190 12.09 -20.84 7.78
CA THR A 190 13.16 -21.85 7.69
C THR A 190 14.46 -21.23 7.15
N ALA A 191 14.37 -20.46 6.06
CA ALA A 191 15.53 -19.83 5.43
C ALA A 191 16.24 -18.83 6.36
N ASN A 192 15.49 -18.19 7.27
CA ASN A 192 16.01 -17.21 8.22
C ASN A 192 16.28 -17.79 9.62
N GLY A 193 16.12 -19.10 9.82
CA GLY A 193 16.50 -19.79 11.07
C GLY A 193 15.55 -19.56 12.25
N PHE A 194 14.29 -19.21 12.00
CA PHE A 194 13.26 -19.07 13.02
C PHE A 194 12.60 -20.41 13.39
N ILE A 195 12.62 -21.37 12.45
CA ILE A 195 12.14 -22.76 12.62
C ILE A 195 13.07 -23.74 11.94
#